data_578e9204e55a6daa56d3768afeebd11a
#
_entry.id   578e9204e55a6daa56d3768afeebd11a
#
_cell.length_a   1.000
_cell.length_b   1.000
_cell.length_c   1.000
_cell.angle_alpha   90.00
_cell.angle_beta   90.00
_cell.angle_gamma   90.00
#
_symmetry.space_group_name_H-M   'P 1'
#
loop_
_entity.id
_entity.type
_entity.pdbx_description
1 polymer ?
#
loop_
_entity_poly.entity_id
_entity_poly.type
_entity_poly.pdbx_seq_one_letter_code
_entity_poly.pdbx_strand_id
1 'polypeptide(L)'
;MKWFKPLYYVIVSLVSVCLLVACVAFPLAFLLAVPVVVFLFFVPTILQSEKFKNAELIEAQRKVAELQGQLDRLNVSHKTRDALLTAAVPAMPGEFYEYYVANLLGERGYNHLDVTPKSGDFGADIIATAPDGAKVCVQCKRYTNAVGLEAVQEVAAARTYYGCTKAIVATNSTFTPAAKELAKKTGVELWERFV
;
A
#
# COMPACT_ATOMS: atom_id res chain seq x y z
N MET A 1 -18.05 25.96 -3.32
CA MET A 1 -16.67 25.62 -2.94
C MET A 1 -15.63 25.65 -4.09
N LYS A 2 -16.03 25.88 -5.34
CA LYS A 2 -15.12 25.93 -6.52
C LYS A 2 -14.31 27.24 -6.67
N TRP A 3 -14.70 28.33 -6.00
CA TRP A 3 -14.09 29.68 -6.16
C TRP A 3 -12.94 29.96 -5.17
N PHE A 4 -12.78 29.18 -4.10
CA PHE A 4 -11.72 29.40 -3.10
C PHE A 4 -10.31 29.04 -3.60
N LYS A 5 -10.20 28.08 -4.51
CA LYS A 5 -8.88 27.65 -5.04
C LYS A 5 -8.16 28.74 -5.85
N PRO A 6 -8.80 29.39 -6.85
CA PRO A 6 -8.12 30.42 -7.63
C PRO A 6 -7.75 31.64 -6.77
N LEU A 7 -8.60 32.05 -5.83
CA LEU A 7 -8.31 33.16 -4.93
C LEU A 7 -7.11 32.85 -4.00
N TYR A 8 -7.00 31.65 -3.49
CA TYR A 8 -5.86 31.20 -2.69
C TYR A 8 -4.55 31.32 -3.49
N TYR A 9 -4.50 30.81 -4.73
CA TYR A 9 -3.30 30.90 -5.56
C TYR A 9 -2.92 32.34 -5.93
N VAL A 10 -3.90 33.21 -6.15
CA VAL A 10 -3.66 34.62 -6.40
C VAL A 10 -3.07 35.31 -5.17
N ILE A 11 -3.61 35.10 -3.98
CA ILE A 11 -3.09 35.64 -2.72
C ILE A 11 -1.67 35.15 -2.46
N VAL A 12 -1.42 33.84 -2.61
CA VAL A 12 -0.10 33.24 -2.39
C VAL A 12 0.91 33.76 -3.40
N SER A 13 0.51 33.95 -4.66
CA SER A 13 1.36 34.57 -5.71
C SER A 13 1.74 36.00 -5.36
N LEU A 14 0.79 36.83 -4.92
CA LEU A 14 1.02 38.22 -4.48
C LEU A 14 1.97 38.29 -3.28
N VAL A 15 1.77 37.42 -2.28
CA VAL A 15 2.65 37.33 -1.09
C VAL A 15 4.07 36.94 -1.52
N SER A 16 4.21 35.99 -2.44
CA SER A 16 5.51 35.56 -2.96
C SER A 16 6.26 36.64 -3.71
N VAL A 17 5.54 37.43 -4.51
CA VAL A 17 6.13 38.61 -5.22
C VAL A 17 6.56 39.67 -4.21
N CYS A 18 5.75 39.98 -3.20
CA CYS A 18 6.14 40.94 -2.15
C CYS A 18 7.36 40.49 -1.36
N LEU A 19 7.46 39.19 -1.05
CA LEU A 19 8.62 38.59 -0.37
C LEU A 19 9.89 38.64 -1.24
N LEU A 20 9.77 38.40 -2.56
CA LEU A 20 10.89 38.53 -3.50
C LEU A 20 11.40 39.96 -3.59
N VAL A 21 10.52 40.94 -3.64
CA VAL A 21 10.90 42.38 -3.64
C VAL A 21 11.58 42.74 -2.32
N ALA A 22 11.08 42.27 -1.19
CA ALA A 22 11.70 42.53 0.12
C ALA A 22 13.09 41.86 0.24
N CYS A 23 13.30 40.71 -0.40
CA CYS A 23 14.59 40.00 -0.41
C CYS A 23 15.69 40.72 -1.19
N VAL A 24 15.35 41.50 -2.19
CA VAL A 24 16.31 42.35 -2.94
C VAL A 24 16.84 43.48 -2.06
N ALA A 25 16.00 43.99 -1.13
CA ALA A 25 16.38 45.06 -0.22
C ALA A 25 17.12 44.58 1.04
N PHE A 26 16.89 43.33 1.46
CA PHE A 26 17.48 42.81 2.71
C PHE A 26 17.88 41.31 2.54
N PRO A 27 19.15 41.00 2.29
CA PRO A 27 19.61 39.61 2.05
C PRO A 27 19.36 38.65 3.23
N LEU A 28 19.27 39.14 4.47
CA LEU A 28 18.93 38.33 5.64
C LEU A 28 17.45 37.87 5.63
N ALA A 29 16.56 38.64 5.01
CA ALA A 29 15.16 38.29 4.86
C ALA A 29 14.95 37.11 3.89
N PHE A 30 15.86 36.87 2.98
CA PHE A 30 15.81 35.74 2.03
C PHE A 30 15.89 34.39 2.74
N LEU A 31 16.73 34.27 3.78
CA LEU A 31 16.90 33.04 4.54
C LEU A 31 15.64 32.60 5.29
N LEU A 32 14.79 33.55 5.67
CA LEU A 32 13.51 33.30 6.37
C LEU A 32 12.32 33.20 5.39
N ALA A 33 12.38 33.87 4.25
CA ALA A 33 11.29 33.93 3.29
C ALA A 33 11.14 32.62 2.48
N VAL A 34 12.24 31.96 2.11
CA VAL A 34 12.21 30.73 1.32
C VAL A 34 11.51 29.58 2.08
N PRO A 35 11.81 29.28 3.36
CA PRO A 35 11.07 28.29 4.12
C PRO A 35 9.57 28.60 4.26
N VAL A 36 9.21 29.87 4.43
CA VAL A 36 7.80 30.30 4.55
C VAL A 36 7.05 30.08 3.24
N VAL A 37 7.64 30.43 2.10
CA VAL A 37 7.03 30.20 0.78
C VAL A 37 6.89 28.70 0.51
N VAL A 38 7.91 27.91 0.79
CA VAL A 38 7.85 26.45 0.65
C VAL A 38 6.75 25.88 1.55
N PHE A 39 6.66 26.30 2.80
CA PHE A 39 5.63 25.85 3.73
C PHE A 39 4.22 26.20 3.23
N LEU A 40 3.99 27.46 2.77
CA LEU A 40 2.69 27.91 2.30
C LEU A 40 2.23 27.23 0.99
N PHE A 41 3.16 26.85 0.11
CA PHE A 41 2.83 26.20 -1.15
C PHE A 41 2.78 24.68 -1.08
N PHE A 42 3.74 24.06 -0.40
CA PHE A 42 3.88 22.61 -0.42
C PHE A 42 3.03 21.89 0.64
N VAL A 43 2.93 22.46 1.84
CA VAL A 43 2.16 21.82 2.92
C VAL A 43 0.67 21.66 2.59
N PRO A 44 -0.04 22.68 2.10
CA PRO A 44 -1.45 22.50 1.71
C PRO A 44 -1.65 21.52 0.56
N THR A 45 -0.70 21.46 -0.39
CA THR A 45 -0.76 20.56 -1.54
C THR A 45 -0.57 19.11 -1.11
N ILE A 46 0.37 18.85 -0.20
CA ILE A 46 0.62 17.52 0.38
C ILE A 46 -0.58 17.09 1.23
N LEU A 47 -1.06 17.95 2.13
CA LEU A 47 -2.22 17.65 2.98
C LEU A 47 -3.50 17.39 2.17
N GLN A 48 -3.68 18.10 1.04
CA GLN A 48 -4.82 17.90 0.16
C GLN A 48 -4.70 16.60 -0.64
N SER A 49 -3.49 16.21 -1.04
CA SER A 49 -3.21 14.94 -1.70
C SER A 49 -3.50 13.76 -0.77
N GLU A 50 -3.07 13.82 0.48
CA GLU A 50 -3.35 12.77 1.48
C GLU A 50 -4.84 12.68 1.83
N LYS A 51 -5.53 13.81 1.99
CA LYS A 51 -6.98 13.80 2.20
C LYS A 51 -7.76 13.19 1.04
N PHE A 52 -7.30 13.39 -0.20
CA PHE A 52 -7.93 12.80 -1.39
C PHE A 52 -7.71 11.28 -1.44
N LYS A 53 -6.48 10.82 -1.18
CA LYS A 53 -6.15 9.39 -1.10
C LYS A 53 -6.90 8.69 0.03
N ASN A 54 -6.97 9.32 1.20
CA ASN A 54 -7.72 8.78 2.34
C ASN A 54 -9.24 8.73 2.08
N ALA A 55 -9.81 9.71 1.37
CA ALA A 55 -11.22 9.69 1.00
C ALA A 55 -11.54 8.57 0.02
N GLU A 56 -10.68 8.35 -0.98
CA GLU A 56 -10.82 7.29 -1.97
C GLU A 56 -10.67 5.89 -1.33
N LEU A 57 -9.72 5.76 -0.41
CA LEU A 57 -9.52 4.53 0.38
C LEU A 57 -10.73 4.23 1.28
N ILE A 58 -11.26 5.24 1.96
CA ILE A 58 -12.46 5.11 2.82
C ILE A 58 -13.68 4.71 1.98
N GLU A 59 -13.84 5.30 0.79
CA GLU A 59 -14.95 4.96 -0.11
C GLU A 59 -14.84 3.53 -0.64
N ALA A 60 -13.62 3.09 -0.99
CA ALA A 60 -13.36 1.72 -1.40
C ALA A 60 -13.62 0.72 -0.26
N GLN A 61 -13.15 1.01 0.96
CA GLN A 61 -13.43 0.20 2.15
C GLN A 61 -14.93 0.11 2.44
N ARG A 62 -15.65 1.24 2.29
CA ARG A 62 -17.10 1.27 2.45
C ARG A 62 -17.81 0.41 1.42
N LYS A 63 -17.33 0.43 0.16
CA LYS A 63 -17.87 -0.40 -0.91
C LYS A 63 -17.64 -1.89 -0.66
N VAL A 64 -16.44 -2.25 -0.18
CA VAL A 64 -16.13 -3.63 0.21
C VAL A 64 -17.03 -4.08 1.38
N ALA A 65 -17.20 -3.25 2.40
CA ALA A 65 -18.07 -3.57 3.53
C ALA A 65 -19.55 -3.69 3.12
N GLU A 66 -20.02 -2.85 2.19
CA GLU A 66 -21.37 -2.94 1.63
C GLU A 66 -21.57 -4.25 0.86
N LEU A 67 -20.62 -4.62 0.00
CA LEU A 67 -20.64 -5.87 -0.76
C LEU A 67 -20.57 -7.09 0.15
N GLN A 68 -19.73 -7.04 1.19
CA GLN A 68 -19.70 -8.07 2.22
C GLN A 68 -21.06 -8.22 2.93
N GLY A 69 -21.68 -7.10 3.33
CA GLY A 69 -23.00 -7.10 3.93
C GLY A 69 -24.10 -7.64 3.00
N GLN A 70 -24.00 -7.41 1.71
CA GLN A 70 -24.91 -7.99 0.71
C GLN A 70 -24.70 -9.50 0.57
N LEU A 71 -23.46 -9.98 0.55
CA LEU A 71 -23.12 -11.40 0.53
C LEU A 71 -23.64 -12.14 1.78
N ASP A 72 -23.51 -11.52 2.95
CA ASP A 72 -24.01 -12.07 4.21
C ASP A 72 -25.55 -12.17 4.22
N ARG A 73 -26.25 -11.18 3.68
CA ARG A 73 -27.72 -11.19 3.56
C ARG A 73 -28.25 -12.25 2.59
N LEU A 74 -27.47 -12.61 1.59
CA LEU A 74 -27.84 -13.63 0.60
C LEU A 74 -27.63 -15.06 1.10
N ASN A 75 -27.15 -15.24 2.34
CA ASN A 75 -26.86 -16.55 2.92
C ASN A 75 -26.00 -17.45 2.00
N VAL A 76 -25.05 -16.79 1.31
CA VAL A 76 -24.18 -17.44 0.34
C VAL A 76 -23.20 -18.33 1.11
N SER A 77 -23.15 -19.61 0.79
CA SER A 77 -22.22 -20.55 1.43
C SER A 77 -20.77 -20.05 1.27
N HIS A 78 -19.90 -20.33 2.25
CA HIS A 78 -18.47 -20.00 2.19
C HIS A 78 -17.85 -20.34 0.83
N LYS A 79 -18.18 -21.49 0.29
CA LYS A 79 -17.70 -21.96 -1.02
C LYS A 79 -18.07 -21.03 -2.18
N THR A 80 -19.27 -20.45 -2.18
CA THR A 80 -19.71 -19.52 -3.24
C THR A 80 -19.09 -18.15 -3.05
N ARG A 81 -18.93 -17.70 -1.80
CA ARG A 81 -18.18 -16.48 -1.47
C ARG A 81 -16.73 -16.56 -1.96
N ASP A 82 -16.05 -17.66 -1.64
CA ASP A 82 -14.65 -17.88 -2.05
C ASP A 82 -14.54 -17.92 -3.59
N ALA A 83 -15.49 -18.57 -4.27
CA ALA A 83 -15.49 -18.58 -5.73
C ALA A 83 -15.70 -17.19 -6.35
N LEU A 84 -16.57 -16.36 -5.78
CA LEU A 84 -16.79 -14.97 -6.24
C LEU A 84 -15.57 -14.08 -5.98
N LEU A 85 -14.95 -14.21 -4.80
CA LEU A 85 -13.73 -13.48 -4.46
C LEU A 85 -12.58 -13.91 -5.38
N THR A 86 -12.40 -15.20 -5.59
CA THR A 86 -11.41 -15.75 -6.53
C THR A 86 -11.61 -15.19 -7.95
N ALA A 87 -12.86 -15.11 -8.41
CA ALA A 87 -13.18 -14.55 -9.73
C ALA A 87 -12.92 -13.03 -9.82
N ALA A 88 -13.01 -12.30 -8.71
CA ALA A 88 -12.78 -10.86 -8.66
C ALA A 88 -11.28 -10.49 -8.60
N VAL A 89 -10.42 -11.37 -8.08
CA VAL A 89 -8.98 -11.12 -7.91
C VAL A 89 -8.26 -10.67 -9.19
N PRO A 90 -8.51 -11.23 -10.39
CA PRO A 90 -7.84 -10.79 -11.62
C PRO A 90 -8.12 -9.32 -12.00
N ALA A 91 -9.27 -8.79 -11.61
CA ALA A 91 -9.66 -7.40 -11.88
C ALA A 91 -9.32 -6.43 -10.72
N MET A 92 -8.86 -6.96 -9.59
CA MET A 92 -8.59 -6.20 -8.38
C MET A 92 -7.31 -5.37 -8.55
N PRO A 93 -7.25 -4.08 -8.14
CA PRO A 93 -6.00 -3.34 -8.04
C PRO A 93 -5.00 -4.02 -7.09
N GLY A 94 -3.69 -3.88 -7.33
CA GLY A 94 -2.65 -4.53 -6.53
C GLY A 94 -2.76 -4.25 -5.03
N GLU A 95 -3.03 -2.99 -4.66
CA GLU A 95 -3.24 -2.57 -3.27
C GLU A 95 -4.37 -3.32 -2.56
N PHE A 96 -5.46 -3.58 -3.28
CA PHE A 96 -6.58 -4.34 -2.73
C PHE A 96 -6.22 -5.81 -2.53
N TYR A 97 -5.33 -6.33 -3.37
CA TYR A 97 -4.84 -7.69 -3.22
C TYR A 97 -4.01 -7.87 -1.94
N GLU A 98 -3.21 -6.87 -1.55
CA GLU A 98 -2.46 -6.87 -0.28
C GLU A 98 -3.40 -6.95 0.93
N TYR A 99 -4.45 -6.10 0.97
CA TYR A 99 -5.48 -6.16 2.02
C TYR A 99 -6.27 -7.46 1.98
N TYR A 100 -6.56 -7.97 0.79
CA TYR A 100 -7.24 -9.26 0.63
C TYR A 100 -6.39 -10.40 1.21
N VAL A 101 -5.09 -10.44 0.89
CA VAL A 101 -4.14 -11.40 1.46
C VAL A 101 -4.05 -11.25 2.97
N ALA A 102 -4.01 -10.03 3.50
CA ALA A 102 -4.00 -9.78 4.95
C ALA A 102 -5.24 -10.37 5.63
N ASN A 103 -6.42 -10.20 5.04
CA ASN A 103 -7.66 -10.81 5.56
C ASN A 103 -7.59 -12.34 5.56
N LEU A 104 -7.12 -12.95 4.47
CA LEU A 104 -6.94 -14.41 4.38
C LEU A 104 -5.92 -14.94 5.39
N LEU A 105 -4.89 -14.17 5.69
CA LEU A 105 -3.94 -14.49 6.76
C LEU A 105 -4.63 -14.49 8.13
N GLY A 106 -5.45 -13.45 8.39
CA GLY A 106 -6.24 -13.37 9.63
C GLY A 106 -7.17 -14.56 9.81
N GLU A 107 -7.87 -14.99 8.75
CA GLU A 107 -8.71 -16.19 8.76
C GLU A 107 -7.91 -17.48 9.03
N ARG A 108 -6.62 -17.51 8.69
CA ARG A 108 -5.68 -18.61 8.98
C ARG A 108 -5.00 -18.49 10.35
N GLY A 109 -5.44 -17.56 11.20
CA GLY A 109 -4.96 -17.39 12.56
C GLY A 109 -3.67 -16.57 12.69
N TYR A 110 -3.25 -15.86 11.64
CA TYR A 110 -2.18 -14.88 11.76
C TYR A 110 -2.68 -13.65 12.51
N ASN A 111 -1.83 -13.04 13.32
CA ASN A 111 -2.13 -11.89 14.14
C ASN A 111 -1.15 -10.75 13.86
N HIS A 112 -1.42 -9.55 14.42
CA HIS A 112 -0.56 -8.36 14.24
C HIS A 112 -0.25 -8.09 12.77
N LEU A 113 -1.32 -8.10 11.95
CA LEU A 113 -1.25 -7.85 10.52
C LEU A 113 -1.03 -6.36 10.27
N ASP A 114 0.13 -6.00 9.76
CA ASP A 114 0.52 -4.64 9.41
C ASP A 114 0.84 -4.59 7.90
N VAL A 115 0.02 -3.86 7.14
CA VAL A 115 0.23 -3.63 5.71
C VAL A 115 1.19 -2.45 5.58
N THR A 116 2.34 -2.67 4.97
CA THR A 116 3.41 -1.69 4.88
C THR A 116 3.05 -0.54 3.92
N PRO A 117 3.63 0.66 4.11
CA PRO A 117 3.47 1.75 3.15
C PRO A 117 4.09 1.39 1.81
N LYS A 118 3.49 1.83 0.69
CA LYS A 118 3.95 1.56 -0.69
C LYS A 118 5.36 2.02 -1.03
N SER A 119 5.89 2.98 -0.32
CA SER A 119 7.26 3.48 -0.52
C SER A 119 8.09 3.17 0.71
N GLY A 120 9.22 2.48 0.50
CA GLY A 120 10.10 2.09 1.58
C GLY A 120 9.64 0.81 2.32
N ASP A 121 8.87 -0.05 1.65
CA ASP A 121 8.42 -1.36 2.14
C ASP A 121 9.53 -2.41 2.21
N PHE A 122 10.70 -2.10 1.66
CA PHE A 122 11.89 -2.96 1.61
C PHE A 122 11.61 -4.40 1.11
N GLY A 123 10.55 -4.57 0.32
CA GLY A 123 10.17 -5.83 -0.31
C GLY A 123 9.27 -6.73 0.55
N ALA A 124 8.49 -6.15 1.47
CA ALA A 124 7.40 -6.84 2.14
C ALA A 124 6.15 -5.95 2.19
N ASP A 125 5.04 -6.46 1.72
CA ASP A 125 3.75 -5.76 1.72
C ASP A 125 2.99 -5.98 3.04
N ILE A 126 3.25 -7.09 3.75
CA ILE A 126 2.60 -7.39 5.03
C ILE A 126 3.62 -7.94 6.02
N ILE A 127 3.56 -7.42 7.25
CA ILE A 127 4.25 -8.00 8.41
C ILE A 127 3.19 -8.61 9.32
N ALA A 128 3.42 -9.83 9.79
CA ALA A 128 2.44 -10.57 10.60
C ALA A 128 3.13 -11.45 11.65
N THR A 129 2.32 -11.95 12.58
CA THR A 129 2.71 -13.03 13.50
C THR A 129 1.93 -14.29 13.15
N ALA A 130 2.63 -15.37 12.79
CA ALA A 130 2.02 -16.66 12.49
C ALA A 130 1.43 -17.34 13.74
N PRO A 131 0.55 -18.33 13.59
CA PRO A 131 -0.05 -19.05 14.74
C PRO A 131 0.96 -19.70 15.68
N ASP A 132 2.15 -20.04 15.19
CA ASP A 132 3.26 -20.58 15.99
C ASP A 132 4.11 -19.49 16.68
N GLY A 133 3.72 -18.22 16.58
CA GLY A 133 4.42 -17.08 17.17
C GLY A 133 5.57 -16.55 16.32
N ALA A 134 5.86 -17.14 15.16
CA ALA A 134 6.91 -16.67 14.27
C ALA A 134 6.55 -15.32 13.62
N LYS A 135 7.49 -14.36 13.59
CA LYS A 135 7.35 -13.13 12.84
C LYS A 135 7.56 -13.42 11.34
N VAL A 136 6.63 -13.00 10.52
CA VAL A 136 6.56 -13.31 9.09
C VAL A 136 6.50 -12.03 8.28
N CYS A 137 7.23 -11.97 7.18
CA CYS A 137 7.04 -10.98 6.13
C CYS A 137 6.45 -11.64 4.88
N VAL A 138 5.51 -10.96 4.24
CA VAL A 138 4.80 -11.46 3.07
C VAL A 138 4.92 -10.43 1.94
N GLN A 139 5.33 -10.90 0.77
CA GLN A 139 5.29 -10.16 -0.48
C GLN A 139 4.08 -10.64 -1.28
N CYS A 140 3.26 -9.72 -1.75
CA CYS A 140 2.05 -9.99 -2.52
C CYS A 140 2.27 -9.67 -4.00
N LYS A 141 2.02 -10.61 -4.88
CA LYS A 141 2.12 -10.38 -6.33
C LYS A 141 0.84 -10.81 -7.02
N ARG A 142 0.04 -9.82 -7.44
CA ARG A 142 -1.15 -10.05 -8.26
C ARG A 142 -0.78 -9.97 -9.73
N TYR A 143 -0.53 -11.10 -10.33
CA TYR A 143 -0.10 -11.20 -11.73
C TYR A 143 -1.01 -12.14 -12.53
N THR A 144 -1.13 -11.89 -13.84
CA THR A 144 -1.75 -12.82 -14.78
C THR A 144 -0.79 -13.92 -15.24
N ASN A 145 0.51 -13.60 -15.25
CA ASN A 145 1.59 -14.51 -15.61
C ASN A 145 2.27 -15.07 -14.37
N ALA A 146 3.14 -16.06 -14.56
CA ALA A 146 3.95 -16.64 -13.48
C ALA A 146 4.88 -15.58 -12.88
N VAL A 147 4.97 -15.57 -11.54
CA VAL A 147 5.82 -14.66 -10.76
C VAL A 147 7.28 -15.09 -10.88
N GLY A 148 8.15 -14.14 -11.15
CA GLY A 148 9.59 -14.32 -11.29
C GLY A 148 10.34 -14.42 -9.98
N LEU A 149 11.66 -14.58 -10.10
CA LEU A 149 12.57 -14.70 -8.94
C LEU A 149 12.71 -13.41 -8.14
N GLU A 150 12.40 -12.25 -8.74
CA GLU A 150 12.49 -10.93 -8.13
C GLU A 150 11.67 -10.85 -6.85
N ALA A 151 10.45 -11.37 -6.84
CA ALA A 151 9.59 -11.40 -5.66
C ALA A 151 10.19 -12.20 -4.49
N VAL A 152 10.90 -13.27 -4.81
CA VAL A 152 11.62 -14.08 -3.81
C VAL A 152 12.83 -13.32 -3.25
N GLN A 153 13.56 -12.59 -4.10
CA GLN A 153 14.68 -11.74 -3.68
C GLN A 153 14.19 -10.60 -2.77
N GLU A 154 13.11 -9.92 -3.16
CA GLU A 154 12.49 -8.84 -2.39
C GLU A 154 12.14 -9.32 -0.98
N VAL A 155 11.35 -10.37 -0.83
CA VAL A 155 10.93 -10.85 0.50
C VAL A 155 12.07 -11.47 1.30
N ALA A 156 13.06 -12.07 0.66
CA ALA A 156 14.24 -12.59 1.36
C ALA A 156 15.08 -11.44 1.96
N ALA A 157 15.20 -10.30 1.27
CA ALA A 157 15.82 -9.10 1.80
C ALA A 157 14.98 -8.49 2.93
N ALA A 158 13.67 -8.38 2.74
CA ALA A 158 12.72 -7.89 3.73
C ALA A 158 12.76 -8.70 5.03
N ARG A 159 12.90 -10.02 4.94
CA ARG A 159 13.04 -10.89 6.11
C ARG A 159 14.15 -10.45 7.04
N THR A 160 15.31 -10.11 6.48
CA THR A 160 16.45 -9.62 7.24
C THR A 160 16.20 -8.23 7.80
N TYR A 161 15.68 -7.33 6.98
CA TYR A 161 15.40 -5.95 7.36
C TYR A 161 14.40 -5.84 8.51
N TYR A 162 13.29 -6.56 8.44
CA TYR A 162 12.24 -6.54 9.46
C TYR A 162 12.49 -7.51 10.64
N GLY A 163 13.58 -8.28 10.62
CA GLY A 163 13.87 -9.29 11.65
C GLY A 163 12.80 -10.38 11.69
N CYS A 164 12.27 -10.78 10.52
CA CYS A 164 11.32 -11.87 10.41
C CYS A 164 12.03 -13.23 10.40
N THR A 165 11.38 -14.24 10.96
CA THR A 165 11.90 -15.62 10.95
C THR A 165 11.43 -16.38 9.72
N LYS A 166 10.27 -16.01 9.16
CA LYS A 166 9.68 -16.59 7.95
C LYS A 166 9.47 -15.52 6.89
N ALA A 167 9.55 -15.93 5.62
CA ALA A 167 9.26 -15.10 4.47
C ALA A 167 8.37 -15.86 3.49
N ILE A 168 7.35 -15.20 2.98
CA ILE A 168 6.32 -15.78 2.10
C ILE A 168 6.16 -14.89 0.87
N VAL A 169 6.05 -15.49 -0.31
CA VAL A 169 5.47 -14.81 -1.49
C VAL A 169 4.10 -15.39 -1.76
N ALA A 170 3.07 -14.54 -1.71
CA ALA A 170 1.69 -14.91 -2.02
C ALA A 170 1.29 -14.38 -3.40
N THR A 171 0.71 -15.22 -4.25
CA THR A 171 0.23 -14.82 -5.58
C THR A 171 -1.07 -15.50 -5.95
N ASN A 172 -1.90 -14.79 -6.72
CA ASN A 172 -3.07 -15.36 -7.39
C ASN A 172 -2.70 -16.25 -8.59
N SER A 173 -1.43 -16.25 -9.00
CA SER A 173 -0.89 -16.97 -10.15
C SER A 173 -0.02 -18.16 -9.73
N THR A 174 0.98 -18.47 -10.52
CA THR A 174 1.99 -19.51 -10.28
C THR A 174 3.39 -18.91 -10.22
N PHE A 175 4.41 -19.69 -9.95
CA PHE A 175 5.81 -19.27 -9.94
C PHE A 175 6.60 -19.88 -11.08
N THR A 176 7.58 -19.14 -11.60
CA THR A 176 8.54 -19.65 -12.57
C THR A 176 9.45 -20.71 -11.93
N PRO A 177 10.06 -21.63 -12.71
CA PRO A 177 11.03 -22.60 -12.20
C PRO A 177 12.18 -21.93 -11.44
N ALA A 178 12.69 -20.80 -11.93
CA ALA A 178 13.76 -20.04 -11.28
C ALA A 178 13.35 -19.49 -9.92
N ALA A 179 12.10 -18.97 -9.78
CA ALA A 179 11.56 -18.52 -8.50
C ALA A 179 11.47 -19.69 -7.49
N LYS A 180 10.98 -20.86 -7.92
CA LYS A 180 10.89 -22.07 -7.09
C LYS A 180 12.26 -22.56 -6.61
N GLU A 181 13.24 -22.55 -7.49
CA GLU A 181 14.60 -22.92 -7.15
C GLU A 181 15.21 -21.96 -6.11
N LEU A 182 15.08 -20.66 -6.35
CA LEU A 182 15.59 -19.65 -5.41
C LEU A 182 14.89 -19.74 -4.04
N ALA A 183 13.57 -19.90 -4.03
CA ALA A 183 12.79 -20.02 -2.80
C ALA A 183 13.26 -21.22 -1.96
N LYS A 184 13.51 -22.37 -2.59
CA LYS A 184 14.07 -23.55 -1.93
C LYS A 184 15.45 -23.29 -1.30
N LYS A 185 16.29 -22.51 -1.95
CA LYS A 185 17.64 -22.17 -1.45
C LYS A 185 17.61 -21.14 -0.33
N THR A 186 16.67 -20.20 -0.38
CA THR A 186 16.55 -19.11 0.60
C THR A 186 15.60 -19.41 1.75
N GLY A 187 14.86 -20.53 1.69
CA GLY A 187 13.86 -20.86 2.69
C GLY A 187 12.63 -19.94 2.65
N VAL A 188 12.31 -19.38 1.48
CA VAL A 188 11.09 -18.61 1.25
C VAL A 188 9.94 -19.56 0.91
N GLU A 189 8.80 -19.37 1.54
CA GLU A 189 7.58 -20.11 1.22
C GLU A 189 6.88 -19.48 0.01
N LEU A 190 6.35 -20.30 -0.90
CA LEU A 190 5.62 -19.87 -2.08
C LEU A 190 4.17 -20.34 -1.99
N TRP A 191 3.25 -19.38 -1.98
CA TRP A 191 1.82 -19.64 -1.96
C TRP A 191 1.22 -19.29 -3.32
N GLU A 192 1.01 -20.34 -4.13
CA GLU A 192 0.38 -20.23 -5.45
C GLU A 192 -1.14 -20.23 -5.32
N ARG A 193 -1.79 -19.50 -6.25
CA ARG A 193 -3.27 -19.40 -6.33
C ARG A 193 -3.89 -19.08 -4.97
N PHE A 194 -3.23 -18.19 -4.26
CA PHE A 194 -3.65 -17.75 -2.94
C PHE A 194 -4.79 -16.74 -3.09
N VAL A 195 -6.01 -17.27 -3.09
CA VAL A 195 -7.28 -16.57 -3.30
C VAL A 195 -8.37 -17.20 -2.43
#